data_5021bd7e5b0c4d12c4662c2de759b6ed
#
_entry.id   5021bd7e5b0c4d12c4662c2de759b6ed
#
_cell.length_a   1.000
_cell.length_b   1.000
_cell.length_c   1.000
_cell.angle_alpha   90.00
_cell.angle_beta   90.00
_cell.angle_gamma   90.00
#
_symmetry.space_group_name_H-M   'P 1'
#
loop_
_entity.id
_entity.type
_entity.pdbx_description
1 polymer ?
#
loop_
_entity_poly.entity_id
_entity_poly.type
_entity_poly.pdbx_seq_one_letter_code
_entity_poly.pdbx_strand_id
1 'polypeptide(L)'
;TIVEDAYPKVGKAKIFAFETLKKLQQDGHRLILWTYRHGKTLQDAVDFCKENGLEFYAVNCSFPNEEYDPKKSRKINADLFIDDRNVGGFYGWGEIYQFLTDSDNPLSLPKKKGFLGLFKS
;
A
#
# COMPACT_ATOMS: atom_id res chain seq x y z
N THR A 1 -5.31 -3.69 5.84
CA THR A 1 -3.93 -3.22 6.07
C THR A 1 -3.91 -1.77 6.55
N ILE A 2 -4.52 -0.85 5.83
CA ILE A 2 -4.58 0.58 6.22
C ILE A 2 -5.68 0.84 7.23
N VAL A 3 -6.80 0.12 7.11
CA VAL A 3 -7.96 0.26 7.96
C VAL A 3 -8.33 -1.07 8.60
N GLU A 4 -9.13 -1.00 9.66
CA GLU A 4 -9.72 -2.19 10.27
C GLU A 4 -10.69 -2.85 9.27
N ASP A 5 -10.81 -4.17 9.34
CA ASP A 5 -11.71 -4.91 8.44
C ASP A 5 -13.17 -4.62 8.81
N ALA A 6 -13.88 -4.02 7.87
CA ALA A 6 -15.31 -3.72 7.98
C ALA A 6 -16.01 -3.90 6.62
N TYR A 7 -15.43 -4.73 5.75
CA TYR A 7 -15.94 -4.97 4.39
C TYR A 7 -17.45 -5.29 4.41
N PRO A 8 -18.26 -4.72 3.50
CA PRO A 8 -17.88 -3.86 2.35
C PRO A 8 -17.62 -2.39 2.68
N LYS A 9 -17.85 -1.97 3.91
CA LYS A 9 -17.56 -0.60 4.36
C LYS A 9 -16.05 -0.40 4.57
N VAL A 10 -15.64 0.86 4.62
CA VAL A 10 -14.28 1.21 5.00
C VAL A 10 -14.24 1.37 6.52
N GLY A 11 -13.39 0.59 7.18
CA GLY A 11 -13.23 0.64 8.64
C GLY A 11 -12.40 1.83 9.10
N LYS A 12 -12.15 1.90 10.41
CA LYS A 12 -11.28 2.93 10.98
C LYS A 12 -9.85 2.78 10.49
N ALA A 13 -9.16 3.89 10.28
CA ALA A 13 -7.75 3.89 9.96
C ALA A 13 -6.94 3.27 11.11
N LYS A 14 -5.99 2.42 10.77
CA LYS A 14 -5.06 1.87 11.76
C LYS A 14 -4.10 2.95 12.22
N ILE A 15 -3.63 2.82 13.46
CA ILE A 15 -2.71 3.79 14.06
C ILE A 15 -1.45 3.94 13.20
N PHE A 16 -1.08 5.18 12.92
CA PHE A 16 0.09 5.58 12.13
C PHE A 16 0.06 5.18 10.65
N ALA A 17 -1.02 4.57 10.14
CA ALA A 17 -1.07 4.13 8.75
C ALA A 17 -0.87 5.29 7.77
N PHE A 18 -1.69 6.34 7.86
CA PHE A 18 -1.60 7.47 6.94
C PHE A 18 -0.33 8.29 7.15
N GLU A 19 0.08 8.51 8.39
CA GLU A 19 1.31 9.23 8.70
C GLU A 19 2.52 8.53 8.09
N THR A 20 2.62 7.22 8.25
CA THR A 20 3.70 6.41 7.70
C THR A 20 3.72 6.46 6.18
N LEU A 21 2.56 6.25 5.55
CA LEU A 21 2.46 6.23 4.09
C LEU A 21 2.78 7.59 3.48
N LYS A 22 2.33 8.68 4.09
CA LYS A 22 2.67 10.03 3.63
C LYS A 22 4.17 10.30 3.72
N LYS A 23 4.81 9.88 4.80
CA LYS A 23 6.26 10.03 4.94
C LYS A 23 7.02 9.24 3.89
N LEU A 24 6.58 8.03 3.59
CA LEU A 24 7.19 7.21 2.55
C LEU A 24 7.05 7.87 1.18
N GLN A 25 5.91 8.48 0.88
CA GLN A 25 5.73 9.25 -0.35
C GLN A 25 6.65 10.48 -0.39
N GLN A 26 6.79 11.19 0.73
CA GLN A 26 7.72 12.33 0.83
C GLN A 26 9.16 11.90 0.62
N ASP A 27 9.52 10.69 1.04
CA ASP A 27 10.84 10.11 0.81
C ASP A 27 11.04 9.63 -0.64
N GLY A 28 10.03 9.76 -1.49
CA GLY A 28 10.11 9.44 -2.91
C GLY A 28 9.62 8.04 -3.30
N HIS A 29 9.05 7.29 -2.38
CA HIS A 29 8.46 6.00 -2.70
C HIS A 29 7.12 6.17 -3.38
N ARG A 30 6.85 5.34 -4.37
CA ARG A 30 5.56 5.29 -5.06
C ARG A 30 4.70 4.22 -4.41
N LEU A 31 3.48 4.60 -4.05
CA LEU A 31 2.55 3.71 -3.38
C LEU A 31 1.54 3.15 -4.38
N ILE A 32 1.42 1.84 -4.40
CA ILE A 32 0.45 1.13 -5.24
C ILE A 32 -0.56 0.46 -4.31
N LEU A 33 -1.84 0.74 -4.53
CA LEU A 33 -2.90 0.04 -3.83
C LEU A 33 -3.22 -1.25 -4.60
N TRP A 34 -3.03 -2.39 -3.94
CA TRP A 34 -3.41 -3.68 -4.48
C TRP A 34 -4.45 -4.30 -3.56
N THR A 35 -5.68 -4.46 -4.05
CA THR A 35 -6.80 -4.83 -3.20
C THR A 35 -7.73 -5.81 -3.92
N TYR A 36 -8.38 -6.64 -3.12
CA TYR A 36 -9.48 -7.50 -3.57
C TYR A 36 -10.74 -6.69 -3.95
N ARG A 37 -10.87 -5.48 -3.41
CA ARG A 37 -12.03 -4.63 -3.69
C ARG A 37 -12.10 -4.24 -5.16
N HIS A 38 -13.33 -4.05 -5.65
CA HIS A 38 -13.60 -3.61 -7.01
C HIS A 38 -14.87 -2.75 -7.05
N GLY A 39 -15.12 -2.06 -8.17
CA GLY A 39 -16.31 -1.24 -8.34
C GLY A 39 -16.47 -0.19 -7.26
N LYS A 40 -17.67 -0.08 -6.70
CA LYS A 40 -17.98 0.95 -5.69
C LYS A 40 -17.16 0.76 -4.40
N THR A 41 -16.95 -0.48 -3.96
CA THR A 41 -16.18 -0.72 -2.73
C THR A 41 -14.72 -0.29 -2.89
N LEU A 42 -14.16 -0.44 -4.08
CA LEU A 42 -12.83 0.07 -4.40
C LEU A 42 -12.82 1.60 -4.42
N GLN A 43 -13.79 2.22 -5.07
CA GLN A 43 -13.88 3.68 -5.14
C GLN A 43 -14.03 4.29 -3.76
N ASP A 44 -14.85 3.70 -2.90
CA ASP A 44 -15.02 4.16 -1.52
C ASP A 44 -13.69 4.11 -0.76
N ALA A 45 -12.90 3.05 -0.94
CA ALA A 45 -11.60 2.92 -0.30
C ALA A 45 -10.59 3.96 -0.81
N VAL A 46 -10.54 4.18 -2.11
CA VAL A 46 -9.65 5.19 -2.73
C VAL A 46 -10.04 6.59 -2.24
N ASP A 47 -11.32 6.91 -2.23
CA ASP A 47 -11.84 8.20 -1.78
C ASP A 47 -11.52 8.45 -0.30
N PHE A 48 -11.66 7.42 0.53
CA PHE A 48 -11.30 7.51 1.95
C PHE A 48 -9.82 7.84 2.13
N CYS A 49 -8.96 7.20 1.38
CA CYS A 49 -7.52 7.49 1.45
C CYS A 49 -7.23 8.90 0.96
N LYS A 50 -7.87 9.35 -0.11
CA LYS A 50 -7.71 10.69 -0.65
C LYS A 50 -8.18 11.76 0.33
N GLU A 51 -9.30 11.54 1.02
CA GLU A 51 -9.79 12.43 2.08
C GLU A 51 -8.78 12.57 3.22
N ASN A 52 -7.97 11.55 3.46
CA ASN A 52 -6.91 11.55 4.45
C ASN A 52 -5.57 12.01 3.89
N GLY A 53 -5.56 12.57 2.69
CA GLY A 53 -4.38 13.16 2.07
C GLY A 53 -3.44 12.16 1.40
N LEU A 54 -3.90 10.96 1.10
CA LEU A 54 -3.10 9.91 0.48
C LEU A 54 -3.60 9.59 -0.93
N GLU A 55 -2.76 9.83 -1.93
CA GLU A 55 -3.03 9.46 -3.31
C GLU A 55 -2.05 8.38 -3.77
N PHE A 56 -2.58 7.36 -4.45
CA PHE A 56 -1.77 6.25 -4.95
C PHE A 56 -1.24 6.55 -6.35
N TYR A 57 -0.01 6.09 -6.61
CA TYR A 57 0.57 6.11 -7.95
C TYR A 57 -0.24 5.27 -8.94
N ALA A 58 -0.68 4.09 -8.49
CA ALA A 58 -1.49 3.17 -9.28
C ALA A 58 -2.41 2.38 -8.35
N VAL A 59 -3.51 1.87 -8.89
CA VAL A 59 -4.48 1.04 -8.16
C VAL A 59 -4.66 -0.26 -8.95
N ASN A 60 -4.35 -1.39 -8.32
CA ASN A 60 -4.44 -2.73 -8.90
C ASN A 60 -3.67 -2.91 -10.21
N CYS A 61 -2.63 -2.11 -10.42
CA CYS A 61 -1.75 -2.22 -11.58
C CYS A 61 -0.35 -1.71 -11.20
N SER A 62 0.64 -2.03 -12.01
CA SER A 62 2.04 -1.69 -11.70
C SER A 62 2.38 -0.24 -12.02
N PHE A 63 1.65 0.38 -12.96
CA PHE A 63 1.80 1.79 -13.34
C PHE A 63 0.45 2.34 -13.82
N PRO A 64 0.27 3.68 -13.82
CA PRO A 64 -1.00 4.27 -14.25
C PRO A 64 -1.38 3.84 -15.67
N ASN A 65 -2.67 3.49 -15.86
CA ASN A 65 -3.23 3.09 -17.15
C ASN A 65 -2.64 1.80 -17.75
N GLU A 66 -2.03 0.95 -16.92
CA GLU A 66 -1.61 -0.38 -17.37
C GLU A 66 -2.82 -1.19 -17.85
N GLU A 67 -2.77 -1.67 -19.09
CA GLU A 67 -3.81 -2.51 -19.65
C GLU A 67 -3.56 -3.99 -19.33
N TYR A 68 -4.64 -4.74 -19.16
CA TYR A 68 -4.56 -6.17 -18.94
C TYR A 68 -4.05 -6.89 -20.20
N ASP A 69 -2.97 -7.65 -20.03
CA ASP A 69 -2.41 -8.49 -21.07
C ASP A 69 -2.38 -9.94 -20.55
N PRO A 70 -3.14 -10.87 -21.16
CA PRO A 70 -3.16 -12.26 -20.69
C PRO A 70 -1.84 -12.98 -20.80
N LYS A 71 -0.87 -12.43 -21.55
CA LYS A 71 0.47 -13.00 -21.70
C LYS A 71 1.42 -12.55 -20.60
N LYS A 72 1.04 -11.58 -19.78
CA LYS A 72 1.85 -11.07 -18.69
C LYS A 72 1.31 -11.52 -17.33
N SER A 73 2.19 -11.55 -16.34
CA SER A 73 1.79 -11.83 -14.97
C SER A 73 0.82 -10.78 -14.45
N ARG A 74 -0.17 -11.23 -13.68
CA ARG A 74 -1.07 -10.31 -12.95
C ARG A 74 -0.46 -9.78 -11.66
N LYS A 75 0.64 -10.35 -11.23
CA LYS A 75 1.30 -9.87 -10.02
C LYS A 75 1.84 -8.47 -10.26
N ILE A 76 1.51 -7.58 -9.36
CA ILE A 76 2.02 -6.20 -9.40
C ILE A 76 3.52 -6.22 -9.18
N ASN A 77 4.24 -5.47 -10.02
CA ASN A 77 5.68 -5.31 -9.89
C ASN A 77 5.96 -4.22 -8.86
N ALA A 78 6.39 -4.63 -7.68
CA ALA A 78 6.73 -3.73 -6.59
C ALA A 78 7.97 -4.25 -5.86
N ASP A 79 8.73 -3.36 -5.25
CA ASP A 79 9.93 -3.74 -4.50
C ASP A 79 9.60 -4.39 -3.17
N LEU A 80 8.46 -4.02 -2.57
CA LEU A 80 8.02 -4.54 -1.29
C LEU A 80 6.50 -4.54 -1.22
N PHE A 81 5.94 -5.58 -0.60
CA PHE A 81 4.52 -5.71 -0.34
C PHE A 81 4.26 -5.59 1.16
N ILE A 82 3.28 -4.77 1.51
CA ILE A 82 2.82 -4.60 2.89
C ILE A 82 1.38 -5.11 2.98
N ASP A 83 1.18 -6.16 3.75
CA ASP A 83 -0.10 -6.83 3.86
C ASP A 83 -0.28 -7.37 5.28
N ASP A 84 -1.50 -7.41 5.77
CA ASP A 84 -1.85 -7.98 7.07
C ASP A 84 -2.14 -9.49 7.00
N ARG A 85 -2.22 -10.06 5.82
CA ARG A 85 -2.46 -11.47 5.58
C ARG A 85 -1.18 -12.21 5.18
N ASN A 86 -0.12 -11.97 5.92
CA ASN A 86 1.17 -12.61 5.70
C ASN A 86 1.43 -13.72 6.72
N VAL A 87 2.25 -14.69 6.34
CA VAL A 87 2.84 -15.62 7.30
C VAL A 87 3.66 -14.80 8.31
N GLY A 88 3.39 -14.97 9.60
CA GLY A 88 4.00 -14.15 10.64
C GLY A 88 3.19 -12.90 11.03
N GLY A 89 2.14 -12.56 10.28
CA GLY A 89 1.21 -11.49 10.61
C GLY A 89 1.66 -10.10 10.15
N PHE A 90 1.17 -9.09 10.83
CA PHE A 90 1.40 -7.68 10.51
C PHE A 90 2.09 -6.99 11.67
N TYR A 91 3.24 -6.38 11.41
CA TYR A 91 4.08 -5.76 12.45
C TYR A 91 3.53 -4.45 13.02
N GLY A 92 2.60 -3.82 12.33
CA GLY A 92 2.15 -2.47 12.67
C GLY A 92 2.93 -1.39 11.92
N TRP A 93 2.27 -0.25 11.69
CA TRP A 93 2.81 0.78 10.80
C TRP A 93 4.04 1.48 11.36
N GLY A 94 4.11 1.66 12.69
CA GLY A 94 5.29 2.26 13.33
C GLY A 94 6.55 1.41 13.14
N GLU A 95 6.45 0.11 13.38
CA GLU A 95 7.57 -0.81 13.17
C GLU A 95 7.94 -0.93 11.70
N ILE A 96 6.97 -0.98 10.81
CA ILE A 96 7.21 -1.02 9.36
C ILE A 96 8.03 0.20 8.93
N TYR A 97 7.65 1.39 9.40
CA TYR A 97 8.40 2.60 9.10
C TYR A 97 9.86 2.49 9.55
N GLN A 98 10.10 1.99 10.76
CA GLN A 98 11.45 1.79 11.27
C GLN A 98 12.24 0.80 10.43
N PHE A 99 11.64 -0.33 10.05
CA PHE A 99 12.29 -1.33 9.20
C PHE A 99 12.69 -0.76 7.84
N LEU A 100 11.85 0.06 7.23
CA LEU A 100 12.09 0.60 5.91
C LEU A 100 13.09 1.76 5.89
N THR A 101 13.24 2.46 6.99
CA THR A 101 14.10 3.65 7.09
C THR A 101 15.41 3.41 7.84
N ASP A 102 15.53 2.30 8.55
CA ASP A 102 16.77 1.92 9.24
C ASP A 102 17.73 1.29 8.21
N SER A 103 18.83 1.98 7.93
CA SER A 103 19.81 1.54 6.93
C SER A 103 20.49 0.21 7.27
N ASP A 104 20.50 -0.19 8.55
CA ASP A 104 21.09 -1.45 9.00
C ASP A 104 20.12 -2.63 8.88
N ASN A 105 18.85 -2.38 8.55
CA ASN A 105 17.84 -3.42 8.40
C ASN A 105 17.81 -3.91 6.94
N PRO A 106 17.85 -5.25 6.72
CA PRO A 106 17.80 -5.78 5.36
C PRO A 106 16.50 -5.49 4.60
N LEU A 107 15.43 -5.09 5.31
CA LEU A 107 14.17 -4.68 4.69
C LEU A 107 14.15 -3.19 4.31
N SER A 108 15.19 -2.42 4.65
CA SER A 108 15.21 -1.00 4.35
C SER A 108 15.21 -0.75 2.84
N LEU A 109 14.52 0.31 2.43
CA LEU A 109 14.45 0.73 1.03
C LEU A 109 15.31 1.95 0.79
N PRO A 110 15.97 2.06 -0.38
CA PRO A 110 16.66 3.29 -0.76
C PRO A 110 15.66 4.44 -0.85
N LYS A 111 16.04 5.61 -0.33
CA LYS A 111 15.22 6.81 -0.50
C LYS A 111 15.05 7.13 -1.99
N LYS A 112 13.84 7.58 -2.38
CA LYS A 112 13.49 8.00 -3.74
C LYS A 112 13.55 6.90 -4.80
N LYS A 113 13.64 5.63 -4.43
CA LYS A 113 13.73 4.52 -5.37
C LYS A 113 12.97 3.31 -4.87
N GLY A 114 11.70 3.31 -4.88
CA GLY A 114 10.97 2.12 -4.49
C GLY A 114 9.50 2.20 -4.79
N PHE A 115 8.91 1.06 -5.02
CA PHE A 115 7.48 0.90 -5.18
C PHE A 115 6.98 0.03 -4.03
N LEU A 116 6.03 0.54 -3.28
CA LEU A 116 5.39 -0.23 -2.22
C LEU A 116 4.05 -0.74 -2.70
N GLY A 117 3.91 -2.05 -2.74
CA GLY A 117 2.63 -2.70 -2.97
C GLY A 117 1.87 -2.82 -1.67
N LEU A 118 0.66 -2.26 -1.63
CA LEU A 118 -0.21 -2.35 -0.48
C LEU A 118 -1.36 -3.30 -0.78
N PHE A 119 -1.52 -4.30 0.06
CA PHE A 119 -2.64 -5.22 0.02
C PHE A 119 -3.70 -4.75 1.00
N LYS A 120 -4.91 -4.56 0.51
CA LYS A 120 -6.05 -4.22 1.34
C LYS A 120 -7.11 -5.29 1.13
N SER A 121 -7.40 -6.00 2.18
CA SER A 121 -8.44 -7.02 2.20
C SER A 121 -9.84 -6.43 2.18
#